data_384cc01eaea5d6ec2f05bad47f91a5c5
#
_entry.id   384cc01eaea5d6ec2f05bad47f91a5c5
#
_cell.length_a   1.000
_cell.length_b   1.000
_cell.length_c   1.000
_cell.angle_alpha   90.00
_cell.angle_beta   90.00
_cell.angle_gamma   90.00
#
_symmetry.space_group_name_H-M   'P 1'
#
loop_
_entity.id
_entity.type
_entity.pdbx_description
1 polymer ?
#
loop_
_entity_poly.entity_id
_entity_poly.type
_entity_poly.pdbx_seq_one_letter_code
_entity_poly.pdbx_strand_id
1 'polypeptide(L)'
;MPEPGGALPTPDDGVELLSPARWSLVRKEALAMATIMRQNSRFNTASPVKGEHGVLKGFSDIRRCLSPPPAGAVFQTIAPFIEVITSPETTGPMTGAALASCDHFIQAGVVSSGEDLAGLVEGVMACQFEQSDVTGDEIVISKMFLVLSSAFASPALRCLPPPLVVDTLHTVLRVNSEQRFSDMLRHHAQNALVSMAALFLSHLPSLPLAAGPSHAAAAHPPAGRAAALPSVVTWTLRA
;
A
#
# COMPACT_ATOMS: atom_id res chain seq x y z
N MET A 1 60.21 -10.71 15.64
CA MET A 1 59.08 -11.46 15.18
C MET A 1 57.93 -10.48 14.95
N PRO A 2 57.53 -10.17 13.69
CA PRO A 2 56.43 -9.28 13.43
C PRO A 2 55.12 -10.06 13.49
N GLU A 3 54.17 -9.46 14.17
CA GLU A 3 52.80 -9.92 14.30
C GLU A 3 52.11 -10.03 12.92
N PRO A 4 51.24 -11.05 12.66
CA PRO A 4 50.52 -11.16 11.41
C PRO A 4 49.35 -10.15 11.38
N GLY A 5 49.34 -9.38 10.29
CA GLY A 5 48.40 -8.33 10.01
C GLY A 5 46.95 -8.78 10.17
N GLY A 6 46.20 -8.01 10.95
CA GLY A 6 44.75 -8.06 11.01
C GLY A 6 44.18 -7.76 9.63
N ALA A 7 43.53 -8.74 9.03
CA ALA A 7 42.70 -8.52 7.86
C ALA A 7 41.63 -7.51 8.19
N LEU A 8 41.63 -6.38 7.49
CA LEU A 8 40.54 -5.44 7.50
C LEU A 8 39.26 -6.17 7.08
N PRO A 9 38.13 -6.01 7.78
CA PRO A 9 36.85 -6.54 7.34
C PRO A 9 36.53 -5.91 5.97
N THR A 10 36.37 -6.75 4.98
CA THR A 10 35.82 -6.35 3.68
C THR A 10 34.39 -5.90 3.91
N PRO A 11 33.98 -4.72 3.46
CA PRO A 11 32.59 -4.30 3.53
C PRO A 11 31.80 -5.02 2.43
N ASP A 12 31.48 -6.27 2.66
CA ASP A 12 30.42 -6.98 1.92
C ASP A 12 29.23 -7.11 2.86
N ASP A 13 28.72 -5.96 3.30
CA ASP A 13 27.36 -5.85 3.82
C ASP A 13 26.47 -6.11 2.62
N GLY A 14 26.09 -7.38 2.44
CA GLY A 14 25.21 -7.86 1.38
C GLY A 14 23.86 -7.19 1.46
N VAL A 15 23.77 -5.94 1.02
CA VAL A 15 22.50 -5.23 0.82
C VAL A 15 21.73 -6.00 -0.23
N GLU A 16 20.72 -6.76 0.20
CA GLU A 16 19.85 -7.49 -0.71
C GLU A 16 19.16 -6.48 -1.64
N LEU A 17 19.43 -6.58 -2.92
CA LEU A 17 18.81 -5.73 -3.95
C LEU A 17 17.56 -6.40 -4.48
N LEU A 18 16.59 -5.57 -4.90
CA LEU A 18 15.42 -6.04 -5.63
C LEU A 18 15.88 -6.79 -6.90
N SER A 19 15.30 -7.97 -7.15
CA SER A 19 15.70 -8.75 -8.33
C SER A 19 15.47 -7.97 -9.64
N PRO A 20 16.31 -8.17 -10.68
CA PRO A 20 16.17 -7.44 -11.94
C PRO A 20 14.79 -7.58 -12.59
N ALA A 21 14.15 -8.75 -12.47
CA ALA A 21 12.80 -8.98 -13.00
C ALA A 21 11.75 -8.12 -12.27
N ARG A 22 11.81 -8.07 -10.93
CA ARG A 22 10.92 -7.23 -10.11
C ARG A 22 11.16 -5.75 -10.38
N TRP A 23 12.42 -5.34 -10.52
CA TRP A 23 12.76 -3.97 -10.87
C TRP A 23 12.24 -3.58 -12.26
N SER A 24 12.36 -4.46 -13.24
CA SER A 24 11.80 -4.26 -14.59
C SER A 24 10.28 -4.04 -14.54
N LEU A 25 9.55 -4.79 -13.69
CA LEU A 25 8.13 -4.59 -13.47
C LEU A 25 7.84 -3.19 -12.91
N VAL A 26 8.53 -2.76 -11.86
CA VAL A 26 8.32 -1.43 -11.27
C VAL A 26 8.54 -0.32 -12.30
N ARG A 27 9.59 -0.41 -13.10
CA ARG A 27 9.88 0.56 -14.17
C ARG A 27 8.81 0.57 -15.28
N LYS A 28 8.28 -0.60 -15.64
CA LYS A 28 7.19 -0.75 -16.61
C LYS A 28 5.91 -0.07 -16.11
N GLU A 29 5.52 -0.35 -14.86
CA GLU A 29 4.36 0.27 -14.24
C GLU A 29 4.54 1.80 -14.09
N ALA A 30 5.73 2.26 -13.70
CA ALA A 30 6.04 3.68 -13.63
C ALA A 30 5.94 4.38 -15.00
N LEU A 31 6.34 3.69 -16.08
CA LEU A 31 6.16 4.22 -17.44
C LEU A 31 4.69 4.33 -17.81
N ALA A 32 3.90 3.31 -17.50
CA ALA A 32 2.46 3.30 -17.78
C ALA A 32 1.76 4.44 -17.02
N MET A 33 2.04 4.59 -15.71
CA MET A 33 1.49 5.68 -14.90
C MET A 33 1.89 7.06 -15.42
N ALA A 34 3.16 7.28 -15.72
CA ALA A 34 3.62 8.55 -16.29
C ALA A 34 2.93 8.87 -17.62
N THR A 35 2.61 7.85 -18.42
CA THR A 35 1.89 8.02 -19.70
C THR A 35 0.44 8.44 -19.45
N ILE A 36 -0.26 7.75 -18.54
CA ILE A 36 -1.65 8.06 -18.17
C ILE A 36 -1.74 9.49 -17.61
N MET A 37 -0.83 9.86 -16.69
CA MET A 37 -0.82 11.19 -16.09
C MET A 37 -0.57 12.31 -17.12
N ARG A 38 0.33 12.09 -18.08
CA ARG A 38 0.60 13.07 -19.15
C ARG A 38 -0.57 13.29 -20.10
N GLN A 39 -1.49 12.35 -20.21
CA GLN A 39 -2.71 12.52 -20.99
C GLN A 39 -3.71 13.45 -20.28
N ASN A 40 -3.60 13.64 -18.98
CA ASN A 40 -4.43 14.57 -18.23
C ASN A 40 -3.78 15.97 -18.21
N SER A 41 -4.55 16.99 -18.66
CA SER A 41 -4.07 18.37 -18.77
C SER A 41 -3.56 18.97 -17.46
N ARG A 42 -4.11 18.54 -16.30
CA ARG A 42 -3.69 19.01 -14.96
C ARG A 42 -2.22 18.66 -14.65
N PHE A 43 -1.76 17.50 -15.10
CA PHE A 43 -0.41 17.00 -14.84
C PHE A 43 0.56 17.29 -15.99
N ASN A 44 0.03 17.67 -17.17
CA ASN A 44 0.82 17.95 -18.37
C ASN A 44 1.28 19.42 -18.47
N THR A 45 0.77 20.31 -17.63
CA THR A 45 1.20 21.72 -17.60
C THR A 45 2.61 21.83 -17.01
N ALA A 46 3.61 21.54 -17.82
CA ALA A 46 4.97 22.00 -17.58
C ALA A 46 4.98 23.52 -17.68
N SER A 47 4.65 24.20 -16.60
CA SER A 47 4.93 25.64 -16.52
C SER A 47 6.44 25.79 -16.50
N PRO A 48 7.03 26.63 -17.38
CA PRO A 48 8.48 26.88 -17.37
C PRO A 48 8.98 27.43 -16.02
N VAL A 49 8.07 27.90 -15.16
CA VAL A 49 8.36 28.46 -13.83
C VAL A 49 8.19 27.44 -12.70
N LYS A 50 7.30 26.40 -12.84
CA LYS A 50 6.97 25.46 -11.74
C LYS A 50 7.61 24.07 -11.88
N GLY A 51 8.23 23.76 -13.02
CA GLY A 51 8.76 22.40 -13.25
C GLY A 51 7.69 21.33 -13.44
N GLU A 52 8.12 20.07 -13.44
CA GLU A 52 7.23 18.90 -13.54
C GLU A 52 6.47 18.72 -12.21
N HIS A 53 5.19 18.33 -12.28
CA HIS A 53 4.39 18.04 -11.07
C HIS A 53 5.08 17.00 -10.19
N GLY A 54 5.06 17.18 -8.86
CA GLY A 54 5.84 16.35 -7.92
C GLY A 54 5.64 14.85 -8.11
N VAL A 55 4.39 14.41 -8.22
CA VAL A 55 4.04 12.99 -8.44
C VAL A 55 4.60 12.48 -9.77
N LEU A 56 4.47 13.26 -10.86
CA LEU A 56 5.01 12.89 -12.16
C LEU A 56 6.54 12.81 -12.15
N LYS A 57 7.20 13.69 -11.38
CA LYS A 57 8.64 13.64 -11.16
C LYS A 57 9.06 12.32 -10.51
N GLY A 58 8.34 11.83 -9.49
CA GLY A 58 8.61 10.55 -8.85
C GLY A 58 8.66 9.39 -9.85
N PHE A 59 7.70 9.31 -10.78
CA PHE A 59 7.72 8.31 -11.85
C PHE A 59 8.89 8.51 -12.83
N SER A 60 9.23 9.76 -13.15
CA SER A 60 10.38 10.08 -14.00
C SER A 60 11.69 9.64 -13.35
N ASP A 61 11.83 9.80 -12.05
CA ASP A 61 13.02 9.41 -11.28
C ASP A 61 13.16 7.87 -11.23
N ILE A 62 12.07 7.12 -10.99
CA ILE A 62 12.07 5.65 -11.09
C ILE A 62 12.58 5.19 -12.46
N ARG A 63 12.13 5.83 -13.54
CA ARG A 63 12.54 5.47 -14.90
C ARG A 63 14.00 5.77 -15.19
N ARG A 64 14.55 6.83 -14.62
CA ARG A 64 15.97 7.22 -14.79
C ARG A 64 16.90 6.33 -13.99
N CYS A 65 16.43 5.76 -12.89
CA CYS A 65 17.24 4.88 -12.06
C CYS A 65 17.53 3.59 -12.81
N LEU A 66 18.81 3.32 -13.08
CA LEU A 66 19.26 2.14 -13.81
C LEU A 66 19.44 0.92 -12.90
N SER A 67 19.82 1.16 -11.66
CA SER A 67 20.07 0.11 -10.68
C SER A 67 18.83 -0.18 -9.85
N PRO A 68 18.59 -1.46 -9.50
CA PRO A 68 17.53 -1.80 -8.57
C PRO A 68 17.80 -1.20 -7.19
N PRO A 69 16.76 -0.77 -6.47
CA PRO A 69 16.90 -0.29 -5.10
C PRO A 69 17.24 -1.45 -4.15
N PRO A 70 17.82 -1.14 -2.98
CA PRO A 70 17.93 -2.11 -1.90
C PRO A 70 16.54 -2.57 -1.43
N ALA A 71 16.42 -3.81 -0.99
CA ALA A 71 15.16 -4.39 -0.53
C ALA A 71 14.49 -3.55 0.59
N GLY A 72 15.27 -2.92 1.46
CA GLY A 72 14.76 -2.02 2.50
C GLY A 72 14.28 -0.63 2.00
N ALA A 73 14.42 -0.31 0.71
CA ALA A 73 13.99 0.97 0.12
C ALA A 73 12.84 0.79 -0.90
N VAL A 74 12.16 -0.36 -0.88
CA VAL A 74 11.09 -0.66 -1.84
C VAL A 74 9.91 0.28 -1.65
N PHE A 75 9.49 0.53 -0.41
CA PHE A 75 8.36 1.43 -0.14
C PHE A 75 8.61 2.84 -0.67
N GLN A 76 9.80 3.41 -0.43
CA GLN A 76 10.15 4.74 -0.97
C GLN A 76 10.16 4.73 -2.51
N THR A 77 10.53 3.61 -3.11
CA THR A 77 10.53 3.48 -4.57
C THR A 77 9.12 3.44 -5.15
N ILE A 78 8.16 2.82 -4.46
CA ILE A 78 6.76 2.77 -4.91
C ILE A 78 5.91 3.92 -4.37
N ALA A 79 6.46 4.79 -3.53
CA ALA A 79 5.76 5.93 -2.94
C ALA A 79 4.99 6.79 -3.96
N PRO A 80 5.49 7.07 -5.20
CA PRO A 80 4.70 7.83 -6.18
C PRO A 80 3.37 7.17 -6.55
N PHE A 81 3.25 5.84 -6.49
CA PHE A 81 1.97 5.15 -6.70
C PHE A 81 1.01 5.40 -5.53
N ILE A 82 1.53 5.40 -4.31
CA ILE A 82 0.75 5.71 -3.10
C ILE A 82 0.30 7.17 -3.13
N GLU A 83 1.16 8.10 -3.57
CA GLU A 83 0.78 9.51 -3.76
C GLU A 83 -0.39 9.66 -4.74
N VAL A 84 -0.40 8.91 -5.85
CA VAL A 84 -1.55 8.90 -6.79
C VAL A 84 -2.81 8.39 -6.12
N ILE A 85 -2.70 7.32 -5.32
CA ILE A 85 -3.84 6.69 -4.63
C ILE A 85 -4.44 7.62 -3.57
N THR A 86 -3.61 8.39 -2.87
CA THR A 86 -4.03 9.24 -1.75
C THR A 86 -4.34 10.68 -2.15
N SER A 87 -4.06 11.07 -3.38
CA SER A 87 -4.28 12.43 -3.85
C SER A 87 -5.73 12.66 -4.27
N PRO A 88 -6.41 13.67 -3.71
CA PRO A 88 -7.77 14.02 -4.11
C PRO A 88 -7.84 14.68 -5.51
N GLU A 89 -6.69 15.04 -6.09
CA GLU A 89 -6.62 15.68 -7.41
C GLU A 89 -6.56 14.68 -8.56
N THR A 90 -6.33 13.40 -8.27
CA THR A 90 -6.27 12.33 -9.28
C THR A 90 -7.67 11.86 -9.65
N THR A 91 -7.83 11.53 -10.93
CA THR A 91 -9.11 10.99 -11.43
C THR A 91 -9.25 9.51 -11.13
N GLY A 92 -10.48 9.00 -11.05
CA GLY A 92 -10.76 7.59 -10.82
C GLY A 92 -9.95 6.62 -11.70
N PRO A 93 -9.83 6.83 -13.03
CA PRO A 93 -8.99 6.01 -13.89
C PRO A 93 -7.51 6.00 -13.51
N MET A 94 -6.94 7.14 -13.07
CA MET A 94 -5.55 7.23 -12.64
C MET A 94 -5.33 6.47 -11.33
N THR A 95 -6.18 6.72 -10.33
CA THR A 95 -6.17 6.01 -9.06
C THR A 95 -6.35 4.51 -9.25
N GLY A 96 -7.29 4.13 -10.12
CA GLY A 96 -7.52 2.73 -10.47
C GLY A 96 -6.35 2.06 -11.19
N ALA A 97 -5.55 2.80 -11.97
CA ALA A 97 -4.32 2.29 -12.58
C ALA A 97 -3.20 2.12 -11.54
N ALA A 98 -3.04 3.08 -10.62
CA ALA A 98 -2.07 2.98 -9.54
C ALA A 98 -2.38 1.79 -8.59
N LEU A 99 -3.67 1.57 -8.26
CA LEU A 99 -4.11 0.40 -7.50
C LEU A 99 -3.76 -0.91 -8.21
N ALA A 100 -3.99 -1.00 -9.53
CA ALA A 100 -3.61 -2.18 -10.31
C ALA A 100 -2.09 -2.43 -10.29
N SER A 101 -1.28 -1.37 -10.37
CA SER A 101 0.17 -1.50 -10.24
C SER A 101 0.58 -2.01 -8.84
N CYS A 102 -0.06 -1.51 -7.78
CA CYS A 102 0.18 -1.99 -6.41
C CYS A 102 -0.19 -3.48 -6.25
N ASP A 103 -1.29 -3.92 -6.85
CA ASP A 103 -1.67 -5.33 -6.88
C ASP A 103 -0.59 -6.20 -7.57
N HIS A 104 -0.10 -5.77 -8.73
CA HIS A 104 1.01 -6.43 -9.43
C HIS A 104 2.28 -6.49 -8.57
N PHE A 105 2.59 -5.45 -7.79
CA PHE A 105 3.77 -5.42 -6.92
C PHE A 105 3.67 -6.46 -5.79
N ILE A 106 2.48 -6.61 -5.19
CA ILE A 106 2.26 -7.65 -4.18
C ILE A 106 2.39 -9.05 -4.81
N GLN A 107 1.70 -9.30 -5.92
CA GLN A 107 1.69 -10.60 -6.58
C GLN A 107 3.06 -11.02 -7.10
N ALA A 108 3.87 -10.09 -7.60
CA ALA A 108 5.23 -10.35 -8.05
C ALA A 108 6.25 -10.42 -6.89
N GLY A 109 5.83 -10.18 -5.65
CA GLY A 109 6.70 -10.15 -4.48
C GLY A 109 7.70 -8.99 -4.50
N VAL A 110 7.38 -7.88 -5.18
CA VAL A 110 8.12 -6.62 -5.05
C VAL A 110 7.99 -6.12 -3.62
N VAL A 111 6.75 -6.09 -3.11
CA VAL A 111 6.44 -5.79 -1.72
C VAL A 111 6.46 -7.11 -0.95
N SER A 112 7.54 -7.37 -0.24
CA SER A 112 7.80 -8.63 0.47
C SER A 112 8.02 -8.47 1.98
N SER A 113 8.38 -7.27 2.43
CA SER A 113 8.51 -6.98 3.86
C SER A 113 7.17 -6.64 4.50
N GLY A 114 7.03 -6.90 5.80
CA GLY A 114 5.82 -6.53 6.53
C GLY A 114 5.63 -5.03 6.67
N GLU A 115 6.71 -4.27 6.75
CA GLU A 115 6.70 -2.82 6.84
C GLU A 115 6.23 -2.19 5.51
N ASP A 116 6.79 -2.63 4.38
CA ASP A 116 6.37 -2.17 3.06
C ASP A 116 4.90 -2.51 2.78
N LEU A 117 4.47 -3.73 3.18
CA LEU A 117 3.09 -4.15 3.02
C LEU A 117 2.14 -3.33 3.91
N ALA A 118 2.54 -3.03 5.15
CA ALA A 118 1.74 -2.20 6.04
C ALA A 118 1.56 -0.79 5.46
N GLY A 119 2.64 -0.14 5.03
CA GLY A 119 2.58 1.18 4.40
C GLY A 119 1.72 1.20 3.13
N LEU A 120 1.79 0.13 2.32
CA LEU A 120 0.95 0.00 1.12
C LEU A 120 -0.54 -0.14 1.51
N VAL A 121 -0.87 -1.00 2.47
CA VAL A 121 -2.25 -1.19 2.94
C VAL A 121 -2.80 0.11 3.54
N GLU A 122 -2.02 0.82 4.36
CA GLU A 122 -2.40 2.12 4.91
C GLU A 122 -2.68 3.14 3.79
N GLY A 123 -1.82 3.20 2.77
CA GLY A 123 -2.01 4.06 1.60
C GLY A 123 -3.28 3.72 0.82
N VAL A 124 -3.57 2.45 0.61
CA VAL A 124 -4.80 2.00 -0.05
C VAL A 124 -6.03 2.32 0.79
N MET A 125 -5.96 2.16 2.12
CA MET A 125 -7.05 2.52 3.04
C MET A 125 -7.29 4.04 3.09
N ALA A 126 -6.26 4.86 2.85
CA ALA A 126 -6.36 6.31 2.75
C ALA A 126 -6.68 6.80 1.32
N CYS A 127 -7.09 5.92 0.42
CA CYS A 127 -7.35 6.24 -0.99
C CYS A 127 -8.33 7.41 -1.13
N GLN A 128 -7.96 8.36 -1.98
CA GLN A 128 -8.78 9.52 -2.36
C GLN A 128 -8.68 9.71 -3.87
N PHE A 129 -9.73 10.23 -4.47
CA PHE A 129 -9.74 10.58 -5.90
C PHE A 129 -10.87 11.57 -6.18
N GLU A 130 -10.77 12.27 -7.31
CA GLU A 130 -11.84 13.13 -7.79
C GLU A 130 -13.02 12.25 -8.22
N GLN A 131 -14.13 12.41 -7.54
CA GLN A 131 -15.36 11.68 -7.85
C GLN A 131 -15.93 12.21 -9.17
N SER A 132 -16.30 11.30 -10.06
CA SER A 132 -16.81 11.64 -11.39
C SER A 132 -18.23 11.13 -11.60
N ASP A 133 -18.39 9.83 -11.53
CA ASP A 133 -19.68 9.15 -11.67
C ASP A 133 -19.69 7.91 -10.77
N VAL A 134 -20.88 7.51 -10.33
CA VAL A 134 -21.06 6.42 -9.37
C VAL A 134 -20.41 5.13 -9.86
N THR A 135 -20.57 4.80 -11.14
CA THR A 135 -20.04 3.55 -11.71
C THR A 135 -18.50 3.57 -11.75
N GLY A 136 -17.90 4.69 -12.18
CA GLY A 136 -16.45 4.84 -12.21
C GLY A 136 -15.84 4.79 -10.80
N ASP A 137 -16.49 5.43 -9.84
CA ASP A 137 -16.06 5.45 -8.45
C ASP A 137 -16.12 4.05 -7.81
N GLU A 138 -17.19 3.28 -8.09
CA GLU A 138 -17.31 1.90 -7.61
C GLU A 138 -16.26 0.95 -8.21
N ILE A 139 -15.82 1.19 -9.46
CA ILE A 139 -14.71 0.44 -10.07
C ILE A 139 -13.41 0.67 -9.29
N VAL A 140 -13.13 1.90 -8.87
CA VAL A 140 -11.94 2.20 -8.04
C VAL A 140 -12.01 1.46 -6.71
N ILE A 141 -13.16 1.51 -6.03
CA ILE A 141 -13.37 0.80 -4.75
C ILE A 141 -13.21 -0.72 -4.94
N SER A 142 -13.73 -1.29 -6.03
CA SER A 142 -13.54 -2.71 -6.35
C SER A 142 -12.06 -3.08 -6.53
N LYS A 143 -11.27 -2.20 -7.16
CA LYS A 143 -9.82 -2.40 -7.28
C LYS A 143 -9.09 -2.30 -5.95
N MET A 144 -9.55 -1.44 -5.03
CA MET A 144 -9.01 -1.42 -3.66
C MET A 144 -9.20 -2.78 -2.99
N PHE A 145 -10.39 -3.39 -3.09
CA PHE A 145 -10.62 -4.72 -2.51
C PHE A 145 -9.72 -5.79 -3.12
N LEU A 146 -9.39 -5.69 -4.41
CA LEU A 146 -8.44 -6.59 -5.05
C LEU A 146 -7.06 -6.48 -4.43
N VAL A 147 -6.53 -5.25 -4.30
CA VAL A 147 -5.23 -5.00 -3.66
C VAL A 147 -5.21 -5.50 -2.21
N LEU A 148 -6.25 -5.20 -1.44
CA LEU A 148 -6.35 -5.65 -0.05
C LEU A 148 -6.42 -7.18 0.05
N SER A 149 -7.16 -7.84 -0.84
CA SER A 149 -7.21 -9.32 -0.90
C SER A 149 -5.84 -9.92 -1.23
N SER A 150 -5.09 -9.32 -2.17
CA SER A 150 -3.72 -9.72 -2.50
C SER A 150 -2.75 -9.51 -1.32
N ALA A 151 -2.93 -8.42 -0.56
CA ALA A 151 -2.17 -8.18 0.66
C ALA A 151 -2.41 -9.27 1.72
N PHE A 152 -3.66 -9.71 1.87
CA PHE A 152 -4.01 -10.81 2.78
C PHE A 152 -3.51 -12.18 2.29
N ALA A 153 -3.32 -12.36 0.99
CA ALA A 153 -2.70 -13.56 0.42
C ALA A 153 -1.17 -13.57 0.54
N SER A 154 -0.56 -12.42 0.83
CA SER A 154 0.89 -12.30 0.96
C SER A 154 1.42 -13.02 2.21
N PRO A 155 2.56 -13.71 2.14
CA PRO A 155 3.23 -14.26 3.32
C PRO A 155 3.57 -13.21 4.39
N ALA A 156 3.74 -11.94 3.98
CA ALA A 156 4.02 -10.81 4.88
C ALA A 156 2.81 -10.39 5.74
N LEU A 157 1.61 -10.94 5.50
CA LEU A 157 0.41 -10.67 6.32
C LEU A 157 0.68 -10.86 7.84
N ARG A 158 1.50 -11.85 8.19
CA ARG A 158 1.85 -12.16 9.60
C ARG A 158 2.56 -11.03 10.32
N CYS A 159 3.18 -10.12 9.57
CA CYS A 159 3.92 -8.98 10.08
C CYS A 159 3.06 -7.70 10.13
N LEU A 160 1.82 -7.74 9.61
CA LEU A 160 0.93 -6.59 9.67
C LEU A 160 0.49 -6.31 11.12
N PRO A 161 0.41 -5.03 11.51
CA PRO A 161 -0.14 -4.65 12.81
C PRO A 161 -1.59 -5.16 12.94
N PRO A 162 -1.95 -5.82 14.06
CA PRO A 162 -3.31 -6.32 14.26
C PRO A 162 -4.41 -5.25 14.11
N PRO A 163 -4.23 -4.00 14.57
CA PRO A 163 -5.21 -2.95 14.32
C PRO A 163 -5.48 -2.71 12.84
N LEU A 164 -4.42 -2.68 12.00
CA LEU A 164 -4.55 -2.45 10.56
C LEU A 164 -5.34 -3.58 9.88
N VAL A 165 -5.13 -4.83 10.29
CA VAL A 165 -5.90 -5.99 9.80
C VAL A 165 -7.38 -5.84 10.14
N VAL A 166 -7.70 -5.49 11.39
CA VAL A 166 -9.08 -5.29 11.85
C VAL A 166 -9.74 -4.12 11.13
N ASP A 167 -9.05 -2.98 11.00
CA ASP A 167 -9.58 -1.80 10.32
C ASP A 167 -9.84 -2.08 8.84
N THR A 168 -8.98 -2.86 8.19
CA THR A 168 -9.17 -3.28 6.79
C THR A 168 -10.42 -4.14 6.64
N LEU A 169 -10.58 -5.19 7.45
CA LEU A 169 -11.77 -6.04 7.43
C LEU A 169 -13.05 -5.25 7.74
N HIS A 170 -12.98 -4.36 8.72
CA HIS A 170 -14.10 -3.51 9.10
C HIS A 170 -14.52 -2.55 7.97
N THR A 171 -13.56 -1.98 7.24
CA THR A 171 -13.83 -1.11 6.09
C THR A 171 -14.53 -1.85 4.96
N VAL A 172 -14.08 -3.06 4.62
CA VAL A 172 -14.72 -3.89 3.59
C VAL A 172 -16.12 -4.32 4.03
N LEU A 173 -16.29 -4.71 5.31
CA LEU A 173 -17.60 -5.05 5.88
C LEU A 173 -18.59 -3.88 5.81
N ARG A 174 -18.11 -2.67 6.08
CA ARG A 174 -18.93 -1.45 6.02
C ARG A 174 -19.47 -1.20 4.61
N VAL A 175 -18.63 -1.33 3.58
CA VAL A 175 -19.09 -1.19 2.18
C VAL A 175 -20.10 -2.27 1.82
N ASN A 176 -19.88 -3.52 2.25
CA ASN A 176 -20.85 -4.60 2.03
C ASN A 176 -22.23 -4.32 2.67
N SER A 177 -22.26 -3.64 3.81
CA SER A 177 -23.48 -3.36 4.58
C SER A 177 -24.22 -2.11 4.11
N GLU A 178 -23.59 -1.25 3.32
CA GLU A 178 -24.13 0.05 2.98
C GLU A 178 -25.01 0.00 1.72
N GLN A 179 -26.30 0.33 1.89
CA GLN A 179 -27.32 0.20 0.81
C GLN A 179 -27.16 1.21 -0.33
N ARG A 180 -26.39 2.29 -0.13
CA ARG A 180 -26.14 3.28 -1.19
C ARG A 180 -25.26 2.78 -2.32
N PHE A 181 -24.47 1.73 -2.09
CA PHE A 181 -23.67 1.11 -3.11
C PHE A 181 -24.45 0.11 -3.95
N SER A 182 -24.02 -0.09 -5.21
CA SER A 182 -24.64 -1.06 -6.09
C SER A 182 -24.52 -2.49 -5.54
N ASP A 183 -25.46 -3.34 -5.96
CA ASP A 183 -25.42 -4.77 -5.62
C ASP A 183 -24.12 -5.42 -6.08
N MET A 184 -23.57 -4.98 -7.23
CA MET A 184 -22.30 -5.47 -7.75
C MET A 184 -21.16 -5.15 -6.79
N LEU A 185 -21.03 -3.90 -6.33
CA LEU A 185 -19.96 -3.51 -5.41
C LEU A 185 -20.11 -4.22 -4.07
N ARG A 186 -21.32 -4.33 -3.54
CA ARG A 186 -21.56 -5.08 -2.30
C ARG A 186 -21.20 -6.56 -2.42
N HIS A 187 -21.47 -7.17 -3.58
CA HIS A 187 -21.05 -8.55 -3.85
C HIS A 187 -19.53 -8.69 -3.96
N HIS A 188 -18.85 -7.73 -4.59
CA HIS A 188 -17.38 -7.69 -4.60
C HIS A 188 -16.81 -7.55 -3.18
N ALA A 189 -17.38 -6.67 -2.36
CA ALA A 189 -16.99 -6.50 -0.96
C ALA A 189 -17.20 -7.79 -0.15
N GLN A 190 -18.34 -8.48 -0.35
CA GLN A 190 -18.62 -9.76 0.30
C GLN A 190 -17.59 -10.82 -0.06
N ASN A 191 -17.27 -10.98 -1.35
CA ASN A 191 -16.29 -11.94 -1.82
C ASN A 191 -14.89 -11.63 -1.27
N ALA A 192 -14.49 -10.35 -1.29
CA ALA A 192 -13.24 -9.91 -0.71
C ALA A 192 -13.18 -10.23 0.79
N LEU A 193 -14.23 -9.90 1.56
CA LEU A 193 -14.31 -10.16 3.00
C LEU A 193 -14.17 -11.65 3.32
N VAL A 194 -14.90 -12.51 2.59
CA VAL A 194 -14.83 -13.97 2.78
C VAL A 194 -13.41 -14.47 2.50
N SER A 195 -12.80 -14.03 1.38
CA SER A 195 -11.45 -14.43 1.01
C SER A 195 -10.42 -13.96 2.04
N MET A 196 -10.49 -12.71 2.45
CA MET A 196 -9.56 -12.13 3.43
C MET A 196 -9.71 -12.81 4.80
N ALA A 197 -10.94 -13.06 5.25
CA ALA A 197 -11.18 -13.77 6.51
C ALA A 197 -10.66 -15.21 6.45
N ALA A 198 -10.89 -15.95 5.37
CA ALA A 198 -10.38 -17.30 5.20
C ALA A 198 -8.85 -17.35 5.20
N LEU A 199 -8.19 -16.42 4.50
CA LEU A 199 -6.73 -16.29 4.48
C LEU A 199 -6.20 -15.95 5.87
N PHE A 200 -6.79 -14.99 6.56
CA PHE A 200 -6.39 -14.63 7.92
C PHE A 200 -6.50 -15.82 8.87
N LEU A 201 -7.63 -16.51 8.86
CA LEU A 201 -7.85 -17.69 9.69
C LEU A 201 -6.85 -18.82 9.38
N SER A 202 -6.45 -18.99 8.11
CA SER A 202 -5.44 -19.99 7.73
C SER A 202 -4.05 -19.68 8.30
N HIS A 203 -3.76 -18.42 8.58
CA HIS A 203 -2.50 -17.96 9.17
C HIS A 203 -2.50 -17.96 10.71
N LEU A 204 -3.67 -18.05 11.38
CA LEU A 204 -3.78 -18.03 12.84
C LEU A 204 -2.87 -19.03 13.55
N PRO A 205 -2.73 -20.31 13.12
CA PRO A 205 -1.86 -21.26 13.78
C PRO A 205 -0.39 -20.87 13.79
N SER A 206 0.00 -19.96 12.89
CA SER A 206 1.38 -19.50 12.71
C SER A 206 1.66 -18.14 13.37
N LEU A 207 0.63 -17.49 13.89
CA LEU A 207 0.80 -16.23 14.61
C LEU A 207 1.40 -16.52 16.00
N PRO A 208 2.42 -15.76 16.43
CA PRO A 208 2.92 -15.88 17.78
C PRO A 208 1.77 -15.55 18.73
N LEU A 209 1.34 -16.52 19.52
CA LEU A 209 0.44 -16.27 20.64
C LEU A 209 1.16 -15.26 21.54
N ALA A 210 0.63 -14.04 21.62
CA ALA A 210 1.10 -13.09 22.61
C ALA A 210 1.04 -13.81 23.95
N ALA A 211 2.20 -13.99 24.60
CA ALA A 211 2.26 -14.54 25.94
C ALA A 211 1.25 -13.76 26.77
N GLY A 212 0.23 -14.45 27.28
CA GLY A 212 -0.84 -13.83 28.05
C GLY A 212 -0.24 -12.96 29.14
N PRO A 213 -0.93 -11.89 29.57
CA PRO A 213 -0.42 -11.00 30.58
C PRO A 213 -0.06 -11.84 31.80
N SER A 214 1.25 -11.93 32.11
CA SER A 214 1.73 -12.44 33.38
C SER A 214 1.06 -11.60 34.46
N HIS A 215 0.26 -12.23 35.30
CA HIS A 215 -0.30 -11.62 36.51
C HIS A 215 0.84 -11.20 37.41
N ALA A 216 1.44 -10.06 37.14
CA ALA A 216 2.37 -9.39 38.07
C ALA A 216 1.91 -7.94 38.20
N ALA A 217 1.35 -7.67 39.38
CA ALA A 217 1.22 -6.37 40.05
C ALA A 217 0.36 -5.30 39.34
N ALA A 218 -0.82 -5.13 39.92
CA ALA A 218 -1.62 -3.92 39.83
C ALA A 218 -0.79 -2.68 40.20
N ALA A 219 -0.45 -1.86 39.20
CA ALA A 219 -0.04 -0.49 39.40
C ALA A 219 -0.99 0.36 38.58
N HIS A 220 -1.69 1.29 39.21
CA HIS A 220 -2.63 2.22 38.60
C HIS A 220 -1.98 2.97 37.43
N PRO A 221 -2.67 3.09 36.28
CA PRO A 221 -2.20 3.98 35.22
C PRO A 221 -2.50 5.44 35.59
N PRO A 222 -1.59 6.38 35.29
CA PRO A 222 -1.88 7.81 35.40
C PRO A 222 -2.92 8.19 34.30
N ALA A 223 -3.92 8.93 34.71
CA ALA A 223 -4.90 9.56 33.84
C ALA A 223 -4.21 10.53 32.88
N GLY A 224 -4.47 10.41 31.60
CA GLY A 224 -4.21 11.48 30.64
C GLY A 224 -3.44 11.08 29.37
N ARG A 225 -4.18 10.65 28.39
CA ARG A 225 -4.16 11.11 26.97
C ARG A 225 -5.07 10.18 26.17
N ALA A 226 -6.26 10.68 25.87
CA ALA A 226 -7.08 10.12 24.82
C ALA A 226 -6.26 10.24 23.51
N ALA A 227 -5.72 9.14 23.04
CA ALA A 227 -5.20 9.06 21.68
C ALA A 227 -6.41 9.24 20.75
N ALA A 228 -6.41 10.32 19.98
CA ALA A 228 -7.38 10.53 18.92
C ALA A 228 -7.31 9.32 17.98
N LEU A 229 -8.42 8.60 17.87
CA LEU A 229 -8.57 7.58 16.84
C LEU A 229 -8.33 8.25 15.48
N PRO A 230 -7.54 7.64 14.57
CA PRO A 230 -7.37 8.18 13.24
C PRO A 230 -8.76 8.32 12.61
N SER A 231 -8.97 9.46 11.99
CA SER A 231 -10.24 9.83 11.35
C SER A 231 -10.64 8.71 10.40
N VAL A 232 -11.75 8.05 10.73
CA VAL A 232 -12.40 7.08 9.87
C VAL A 232 -12.59 7.73 8.50
N VAL A 233 -11.96 7.18 7.47
CA VAL A 233 -12.09 7.65 6.09
C VAL A 233 -13.58 7.65 5.75
N THR A 234 -14.17 8.83 5.71
CA THR A 234 -15.58 9.00 5.38
C THR A 234 -15.65 9.12 3.87
N TRP A 235 -15.91 8.02 3.18
CA TRP A 235 -16.26 8.05 1.77
C TRP A 235 -17.59 8.77 1.59
N THR A 236 -17.54 10.07 1.34
CA THR A 236 -18.73 10.84 0.96
C THR A 236 -18.86 10.79 -0.55
N LEU A 237 -19.45 9.71 -1.09
CA LEU A 237 -20.02 9.78 -2.42
C LEU A 237 -21.18 10.79 -2.36
N ARG A 238 -21.08 11.87 -3.13
CA ARG A 238 -22.18 12.82 -3.28
C ARG A 238 -23.35 12.09 -3.95
N ALA A 239 -24.50 12.19 -3.32
CA ALA A 239 -25.77 11.78 -3.90
C ALA A 239 -26.17 12.72 -5.05
#